data_04811fef6783e519327f2c7496a91187
#
_entry.id   04811fef6783e519327f2c7496a91187
#
_cell.length_a   1.000
_cell.length_b   1.000
_cell.length_c   1.000
_cell.angle_alpha   90.00
_cell.angle_beta   90.00
_cell.angle_gamma   90.00
#
_symmetry.space_group_name_H-M   'P 1'
#
loop_
_entity.id
_entity.type
_entity.pdbx_description
1 polymer ?
#
loop_
_entity_poly.entity_id
_entity_poly.type
_entity_poly.pdbx_seq_one_letter_code
_entity_poly.pdbx_strand_id
1 'polypeptide(L)'
;GAGYIGSHICVVLLEAGFEVVVVDNLSNSSAIALDRVSQITGKKLAFYKADCRDKTALQGIFNTHPIDAVIHLAGLKAVGESCAFPLMYYQNNLDATFVLLEVMQQFSVKNFVFSSSATVYGDPASMPVNETFPTSATNPYGRTKLMIEEILADMVKATPDQLSAVLLRYFNPAGAHESGLIGEDPSAIPNNLMPYVTQTAIGKRECLSVFGGDYDTVDGTGVRDYIHVMDLARGHLEALNWLESEATAPCCKAVNLGTGQGRSEERRVGKECRSRWS
;
A
#
# COMPACT_ATOMS: atom_id res chain seq x y z
N GLY A 1 -6.61 0.04 7.07
CA GLY A 1 -7.61 -0.44 6.14
C GLY A 1 -8.53 0.63 5.56
N ALA A 2 -8.79 1.74 6.28
CA ALA A 2 -9.72 2.81 5.86
C ALA A 2 -9.11 3.85 4.90
N GLY A 3 -7.83 3.72 4.56
CA GLY A 3 -7.13 4.62 3.66
C GLY A 3 -7.43 4.34 2.18
N TYR A 4 -6.75 5.09 1.29
CA TYR A 4 -6.92 5.01 -0.17
C TYR A 4 -6.83 3.57 -0.70
N ILE A 5 -5.68 2.92 -0.57
CA ILE A 5 -5.48 1.56 -1.07
C ILE A 5 -6.38 0.56 -0.31
N GLY A 6 -6.45 0.69 1.02
CA GLY A 6 -7.20 -0.24 1.86
C GLY A 6 -8.69 -0.28 1.56
N SER A 7 -9.33 0.86 1.30
CA SER A 7 -10.75 0.90 0.94
C SER A 7 -11.04 0.19 -0.39
N HIS A 8 -10.16 0.33 -1.39
CA HIS A 8 -10.31 -0.37 -2.67
C HIS A 8 -10.08 -1.89 -2.54
N ILE A 9 -9.13 -2.30 -1.68
CA ILE A 9 -8.93 -3.72 -1.35
C ILE A 9 -10.19 -4.28 -0.66
N CYS A 10 -10.78 -3.55 0.29
CA CYS A 10 -12.02 -3.97 0.94
C CYS A 10 -13.16 -4.21 -0.06
N VAL A 11 -13.30 -3.36 -1.09
CA VAL A 11 -14.30 -3.58 -2.15
C VAL A 11 -14.04 -4.90 -2.85
N VAL A 12 -12.82 -5.11 -3.36
CA VAL A 12 -12.47 -6.32 -4.11
C VAL A 12 -12.65 -7.60 -3.29
N LEU A 13 -12.23 -7.59 -2.02
CA LEU A 13 -12.37 -8.75 -1.13
C LEU A 13 -13.83 -9.05 -0.80
N LEU A 14 -14.63 -8.03 -0.49
CA LEU A 14 -16.05 -8.21 -0.22
C LEU A 14 -16.78 -8.75 -1.46
N GLU A 15 -16.50 -8.21 -2.65
CA GLU A 15 -17.08 -8.72 -3.91
C GLU A 15 -16.71 -10.17 -4.17
N ALA A 16 -15.45 -10.57 -3.87
CA ALA A 16 -14.98 -11.94 -3.97
C ALA A 16 -15.55 -12.89 -2.91
N GLY A 17 -16.31 -12.38 -1.93
CA GLY A 17 -16.99 -13.18 -0.92
C GLY A 17 -16.26 -13.36 0.40
N PHE A 18 -15.13 -12.67 0.60
CA PHE A 18 -14.42 -12.68 1.87
C PHE A 18 -15.18 -11.90 2.96
N GLU A 19 -15.08 -12.37 4.20
CA GLU A 19 -15.43 -11.57 5.37
C GLU A 19 -14.25 -10.66 5.73
N VAL A 20 -14.48 -9.36 5.83
CA VAL A 20 -13.42 -8.37 6.01
C VAL A 20 -13.51 -7.71 7.38
N VAL A 21 -12.42 -7.79 8.14
CA VAL A 21 -12.22 -7.07 9.39
C VAL A 21 -11.16 -5.99 9.17
N VAL A 22 -11.51 -4.73 9.42
CA VAL A 22 -10.62 -3.59 9.23
C VAL A 22 -10.17 -3.05 10.58
N VAL A 23 -8.86 -2.88 10.73
CA VAL A 23 -8.23 -2.15 11.84
C VAL A 23 -7.56 -0.90 11.27
N ASP A 24 -7.87 0.27 11.82
CA ASP A 24 -7.29 1.54 11.39
C ASP A 24 -7.36 2.56 12.55
N ASN A 25 -6.29 3.30 12.80
CA ASN A 25 -6.28 4.33 13.85
C ASN A 25 -6.83 5.69 13.37
N LEU A 26 -7.16 5.78 12.08
CA LEU A 26 -7.67 6.97 11.40
C LEU A 26 -6.73 8.19 11.45
N SER A 27 -5.43 7.96 11.61
CA SER A 27 -4.44 9.06 11.61
C SER A 27 -4.30 9.75 10.26
N ASN A 28 -4.52 9.03 9.15
CA ASN A 28 -4.46 9.53 7.78
C ASN A 28 -5.53 8.91 6.89
N SER A 29 -6.71 8.68 7.45
CA SER A 29 -7.83 8.02 6.79
C SER A 29 -9.16 8.47 7.40
N SER A 30 -10.27 8.03 6.84
CA SER A 30 -11.60 8.34 7.34
C SER A 30 -12.50 7.11 7.35
N ALA A 31 -13.25 6.90 8.43
CA ALA A 31 -14.23 5.83 8.51
C ALA A 31 -15.32 5.94 7.43
N ILE A 32 -15.59 7.15 6.92
CA ILE A 32 -16.53 7.39 5.80
C ILE A 32 -16.17 6.55 4.57
N ALA A 33 -14.88 6.27 4.34
CA ALA A 33 -14.46 5.40 3.24
C ALA A 33 -15.05 3.99 3.38
N LEU A 34 -15.16 3.46 4.60
CA LEU A 34 -15.73 2.13 4.88
C LEU A 34 -17.25 2.12 4.73
N ASP A 35 -17.94 3.21 5.09
CA ASP A 35 -19.38 3.36 4.82
C ASP A 35 -19.62 3.32 3.31
N ARG A 36 -18.78 4.00 2.53
CA ARG A 36 -18.86 4.01 1.06
C ARG A 36 -18.50 2.64 0.45
N VAL A 37 -17.54 1.92 1.02
CA VAL A 37 -17.28 0.52 0.64
C VAL A 37 -18.54 -0.33 0.83
N SER A 38 -19.22 -0.20 1.97
CA SER A 38 -20.48 -0.90 2.22
C SER A 38 -21.60 -0.49 1.26
N GLN A 39 -21.64 0.78 0.87
CA GLN A 39 -22.59 1.29 -0.14
C GLN A 39 -22.30 0.71 -1.54
N ILE A 40 -21.03 0.62 -1.93
CA ILE A 40 -20.61 0.08 -3.24
C ILE A 40 -20.95 -1.41 -3.34
N THR A 41 -20.59 -2.18 -2.31
CA THR A 41 -20.66 -3.64 -2.35
C THR A 41 -22.01 -4.20 -1.88
N GLY A 42 -22.83 -3.42 -1.20
CA GLY A 42 -24.02 -3.89 -0.50
C GLY A 42 -23.74 -4.80 0.69
N LYS A 43 -22.46 -4.95 1.07
CA LYS A 43 -22.00 -5.85 2.15
C LYS A 43 -21.45 -5.06 3.32
N LYS A 44 -21.53 -5.65 4.52
CA LYS A 44 -20.98 -5.06 5.74
C LYS A 44 -19.57 -5.62 5.99
N LEU A 45 -18.73 -4.82 6.61
CA LEU A 45 -17.45 -5.20 7.17
C LEU A 45 -17.39 -4.85 8.66
N ALA A 46 -16.53 -5.54 9.40
CA ALA A 46 -16.24 -5.17 10.79
C ALA A 46 -15.14 -4.10 10.82
N PHE A 47 -15.32 -3.06 11.61
CA PHE A 47 -14.33 -1.99 11.76
C PHE A 47 -13.97 -1.76 13.22
N TYR A 48 -12.67 -1.72 13.49
CA TYR A 48 -12.10 -1.40 14.80
C TYR A 48 -11.17 -0.20 14.68
N LYS A 49 -11.52 0.89 15.39
CA LYS A 49 -10.62 2.03 15.52
C LYS A 49 -9.56 1.70 16.57
N ALA A 50 -8.42 1.19 16.12
CA ALA A 50 -7.31 0.82 16.98
C ALA A 50 -5.96 1.04 16.26
N ASP A 51 -4.90 1.18 17.05
CA ASP A 51 -3.53 1.21 16.52
C ASP A 51 -3.00 -0.22 16.42
N CYS A 52 -2.35 -0.56 15.31
CA CYS A 52 -1.74 -1.87 15.11
C CYS A 52 -0.59 -2.17 16.10
N ARG A 53 -0.11 -1.18 16.83
CA ARG A 53 0.87 -1.33 17.92
C ARG A 53 0.22 -1.70 19.26
N ASP A 54 -1.11 -1.62 19.36
CA ASP A 54 -1.84 -2.04 20.56
C ASP A 54 -2.13 -3.55 20.50
N LYS A 55 -1.22 -4.31 21.13
CA LYS A 55 -1.31 -5.78 21.19
C LYS A 55 -2.61 -6.25 21.82
N THR A 56 -3.08 -5.58 22.87
CA THR A 56 -4.31 -5.95 23.59
C THR A 56 -5.54 -5.77 22.71
N ALA A 57 -5.60 -4.66 21.96
CA ALA A 57 -6.68 -4.42 21.00
C ALA A 57 -6.69 -5.47 19.90
N LEU A 58 -5.52 -5.79 19.30
CA LEU A 58 -5.42 -6.83 18.27
C LEU A 58 -5.83 -8.21 18.80
N GLN A 59 -5.36 -8.60 19.98
CA GLN A 59 -5.77 -9.88 20.61
C GLN A 59 -7.28 -9.94 20.81
N GLY A 60 -7.92 -8.85 21.23
CA GLY A 60 -9.39 -8.77 21.35
C GLY A 60 -10.10 -9.00 20.02
N ILE A 61 -9.58 -8.44 18.94
CA ILE A 61 -10.13 -8.60 17.59
C ILE A 61 -9.99 -10.05 17.11
N PHE A 62 -8.79 -10.63 17.25
CA PHE A 62 -8.53 -12.03 16.85
C PHE A 62 -9.31 -13.05 17.69
N ASN A 63 -9.65 -12.73 18.96
CA ASN A 63 -10.56 -13.55 19.75
C ASN A 63 -12.03 -13.45 19.28
N THR A 64 -12.41 -12.33 18.66
CA THR A 64 -13.80 -12.08 18.26
C THR A 64 -14.09 -12.64 16.87
N HIS A 65 -13.09 -12.66 15.99
CA HIS A 65 -13.22 -13.08 14.60
C HIS A 65 -12.27 -14.21 14.27
N PRO A 66 -12.73 -15.25 13.53
CA PRO A 66 -11.84 -16.24 12.93
C PRO A 66 -11.06 -15.58 11.80
N ILE A 67 -9.78 -15.29 12.03
CA ILE A 67 -8.91 -14.66 11.05
C ILE A 67 -8.07 -15.73 10.35
N ASP A 68 -8.20 -15.85 9.02
CA ASP A 68 -7.46 -16.81 8.20
C ASP A 68 -6.21 -16.20 7.57
N ALA A 69 -6.26 -14.89 7.28
CA ALA A 69 -5.16 -14.16 6.64
C ALA A 69 -5.11 -12.69 7.08
N VAL A 70 -3.95 -12.09 6.95
CA VAL A 70 -3.73 -10.66 7.24
C VAL A 70 -3.13 -9.95 6.03
N ILE A 71 -3.73 -8.80 5.67
CA ILE A 71 -3.14 -7.84 4.73
C ILE A 71 -2.65 -6.64 5.54
N HIS A 72 -1.34 -6.47 5.62
CA HIS A 72 -0.72 -5.40 6.41
C HIS A 72 -0.40 -4.18 5.54
N LEU A 73 -1.26 -3.15 5.65
CA LEU A 73 -1.15 -1.88 4.94
C LEU A 73 -0.72 -0.72 5.85
N ALA A 74 -0.88 -0.90 7.17
CA ALA A 74 -0.62 0.17 8.13
C ALA A 74 0.86 0.56 8.13
N GLY A 75 1.11 1.86 8.12
CA GLY A 75 2.46 2.41 8.15
C GLY A 75 2.52 3.85 7.64
N LEU A 76 3.48 4.60 8.12
CA LEU A 76 3.85 5.90 7.59
C LEU A 76 4.54 5.73 6.24
N LYS A 77 4.22 6.58 5.25
CA LYS A 77 4.64 6.37 3.84
C LYS A 77 5.29 7.58 3.16
N ALA A 78 5.37 8.73 3.82
CA ALA A 78 5.90 9.95 3.22
C ALA A 78 7.43 9.96 3.24
N VAL A 79 8.06 9.86 2.06
CA VAL A 79 9.53 9.77 1.92
C VAL A 79 10.22 10.99 2.53
N GLY A 80 9.77 12.22 2.21
CA GLY A 80 10.38 13.45 2.75
C GLY A 80 10.27 13.53 4.28
N GLU A 81 9.12 13.20 4.85
CA GLU A 81 8.91 13.17 6.29
C GLU A 81 9.80 12.11 6.96
N SER A 82 9.99 10.95 6.32
CA SER A 82 10.87 9.92 6.85
C SER A 82 12.32 10.36 7.01
N CYS A 83 12.79 11.22 6.10
CA CYS A 83 14.13 11.82 6.20
C CYS A 83 14.23 12.84 7.33
N ALA A 84 13.15 13.58 7.59
CA ALA A 84 13.11 14.56 8.68
C ALA A 84 12.93 13.89 10.06
N PHE A 85 12.14 12.82 10.13
CA PHE A 85 11.79 12.13 11.38
C PHE A 85 12.01 10.60 11.29
N PRO A 86 13.24 10.13 11.06
CA PRO A 86 13.51 8.72 10.77
C PRO A 86 13.12 7.79 11.93
N LEU A 87 13.39 8.18 13.17
CA LEU A 87 13.07 7.34 14.33
C LEU A 87 11.56 7.07 14.44
N MET A 88 10.73 8.08 14.18
CA MET A 88 9.27 7.92 14.16
C MET A 88 8.83 6.88 13.13
N TYR A 89 9.46 6.87 11.96
CA TYR A 89 9.17 5.89 10.90
C TYR A 89 9.57 4.47 11.30
N TYR A 90 10.76 4.30 11.87
CA TYR A 90 11.19 2.98 12.34
C TYR A 90 10.27 2.45 13.44
N GLN A 91 10.02 3.25 14.48
CA GLN A 91 9.13 2.85 15.57
C GLN A 91 7.72 2.53 15.07
N ASN A 92 7.12 3.42 14.28
CA ASN A 92 5.75 3.20 13.83
C ASN A 92 5.62 1.96 12.93
N ASN A 93 6.48 1.82 11.92
CA ASN A 93 6.31 0.80 10.90
C ASN A 93 6.79 -0.58 11.39
N LEU A 94 7.89 -0.64 12.14
CA LEU A 94 8.41 -1.91 12.66
C LEU A 94 7.59 -2.40 13.85
N ASP A 95 7.27 -1.55 14.83
CA ASP A 95 6.50 -1.96 16.00
C ASP A 95 5.11 -2.48 15.62
N ALA A 96 4.44 -1.79 14.67
CA ALA A 96 3.15 -2.26 14.17
C ALA A 96 3.24 -3.66 13.53
N THR A 97 4.33 -3.91 12.80
CA THR A 97 4.58 -5.23 12.19
C THR A 97 4.91 -6.28 13.23
N PHE A 98 5.78 -5.98 14.19
CA PHE A 98 6.16 -6.93 15.25
C PHE A 98 4.96 -7.36 16.08
N VAL A 99 4.18 -6.40 16.56
CA VAL A 99 2.98 -6.68 17.36
C VAL A 99 1.98 -7.54 16.57
N LEU A 100 1.79 -7.22 15.29
CA LEU A 100 0.87 -7.97 14.44
C LEU A 100 1.34 -9.41 14.22
N LEU A 101 2.63 -9.63 13.93
CA LEU A 101 3.22 -10.97 13.76
C LEU A 101 3.16 -11.80 15.05
N GLU A 102 3.41 -11.18 16.22
CA GLU A 102 3.25 -11.87 17.52
C GLU A 102 1.81 -12.34 17.76
N VAL A 103 0.82 -11.48 17.43
CA VAL A 103 -0.59 -11.85 17.58
C VAL A 103 -0.97 -12.93 16.57
N MET A 104 -0.57 -12.83 15.32
CA MET A 104 -0.79 -13.88 14.30
C MET A 104 -0.24 -15.22 14.76
N GLN A 105 0.97 -15.24 15.30
CA GLN A 105 1.62 -16.46 15.81
C GLN A 105 0.82 -17.05 16.99
N GLN A 106 0.36 -16.22 17.91
CA GLN A 106 -0.46 -16.63 19.05
C GLN A 106 -1.77 -17.29 18.62
N PHE A 107 -2.39 -16.81 17.54
CA PHE A 107 -3.66 -17.30 17.01
C PHE A 107 -3.51 -18.29 15.85
N SER A 108 -2.29 -18.72 15.54
CA SER A 108 -1.96 -19.65 14.45
C SER A 108 -2.42 -19.17 13.06
N VAL A 109 -2.47 -17.86 12.84
CA VAL A 109 -2.74 -17.28 11.53
C VAL A 109 -1.46 -17.26 10.71
N LYS A 110 -1.47 -17.89 9.52
CA LYS A 110 -0.26 -18.18 8.75
C LYS A 110 -0.09 -17.30 7.51
N ASN A 111 -1.18 -16.87 6.90
CA ASN A 111 -1.18 -16.18 5.62
C ASN A 111 -0.99 -14.66 5.81
N PHE A 112 0.09 -14.13 5.25
CA PHE A 112 0.45 -12.73 5.40
C PHE A 112 0.72 -12.06 4.06
N VAL A 113 -0.02 -11.01 3.74
CA VAL A 113 0.25 -10.16 2.57
C VAL A 113 0.78 -8.82 3.05
N PHE A 114 1.99 -8.49 2.66
CA PHE A 114 2.67 -7.26 3.06
C PHE A 114 2.68 -6.22 1.96
N SER A 115 2.22 -5.03 2.29
CA SER A 115 2.32 -3.85 1.44
C SER A 115 3.76 -3.32 1.46
N SER A 116 4.59 -3.85 0.58
CA SER A 116 5.93 -3.34 0.34
C SER A 116 5.91 -2.21 -0.72
N SER A 117 7.06 -1.79 -1.20
CA SER A 117 7.20 -0.66 -2.12
C SER A 117 8.37 -0.86 -3.07
N ALA A 118 8.27 -0.37 -4.29
CA ALA A 118 9.40 -0.31 -5.23
C ALA A 118 10.58 0.54 -4.70
N THR A 119 10.37 1.35 -3.65
CA THR A 119 11.45 2.08 -2.97
C THR A 119 12.50 1.18 -2.33
N VAL A 120 12.23 -0.12 -2.14
CA VAL A 120 13.22 -1.10 -1.67
C VAL A 120 14.34 -1.33 -2.66
N TYR A 121 14.14 -1.04 -3.96
CA TYR A 121 15.17 -1.15 -4.98
C TYR A 121 16.19 0.00 -4.94
N GLY A 122 15.84 1.12 -4.29
CA GLY A 122 16.70 2.32 -4.26
C GLY A 122 16.92 2.90 -5.65
N ASP A 123 18.20 3.04 -6.02
CA ASP A 123 18.63 3.53 -7.35
C ASP A 123 19.13 2.32 -8.17
N PRO A 124 18.26 1.64 -8.92
CA PRO A 124 18.62 0.45 -9.66
C PRO A 124 19.51 0.80 -10.86
N ALA A 125 20.44 -0.10 -11.19
CA ALA A 125 21.40 0.09 -12.28
C ALA A 125 20.76 0.15 -13.68
N SER A 126 19.54 -0.36 -13.85
CA SER A 126 18.79 -0.34 -15.11
C SER A 126 17.29 -0.43 -14.86
N MET A 127 16.50 -0.08 -15.89
CA MET A 127 15.05 -0.15 -15.92
C MET A 127 14.59 -0.98 -17.13
N PRO A 128 13.45 -1.66 -17.06
CA PRO A 128 12.57 -1.87 -15.88
C PRO A 128 13.19 -2.83 -14.85
N VAL A 129 12.84 -2.64 -13.58
CA VAL A 129 13.27 -3.53 -12.49
C VAL A 129 12.36 -4.75 -12.37
N ASN A 130 12.93 -5.90 -12.04
CA ASN A 130 12.18 -7.10 -11.65
C ASN A 130 12.59 -7.55 -10.24
N GLU A 131 11.92 -8.57 -9.72
CA GLU A 131 12.06 -9.02 -8.33
C GLU A 131 13.45 -9.60 -7.99
N THR A 132 14.25 -9.94 -8.99
CA THR A 132 15.64 -10.44 -8.80
C THR A 132 16.68 -9.33 -8.65
N PHE A 133 16.29 -8.06 -8.85
CA PHE A 133 17.17 -6.92 -8.67
C PHE A 133 17.61 -6.77 -7.21
N PRO A 134 18.84 -6.33 -6.96
CA PRO A 134 19.31 -6.03 -5.62
C PRO A 134 18.43 -5.00 -4.94
N THR A 135 18.21 -5.17 -3.65
CA THR A 135 17.48 -4.21 -2.82
C THR A 135 18.45 -3.32 -2.05
N SER A 136 18.23 -2.01 -2.10
CA SER A 136 19.08 -0.98 -1.47
C SER A 136 18.30 0.30 -1.24
N ALA A 137 17.52 0.35 -0.16
CA ALA A 137 16.70 1.51 0.14
C ALA A 137 17.55 2.77 0.41
N THR A 138 17.19 3.89 -0.22
CA THR A 138 17.89 5.18 -0.15
C THR A 138 17.30 6.15 0.89
N ASN A 139 16.16 5.81 1.50
CA ASN A 139 15.49 6.65 2.49
C ASN A 139 14.91 5.80 3.64
N PRO A 140 14.62 6.40 4.82
CA PRO A 140 14.14 5.65 5.98
C PRO A 140 12.81 4.93 5.74
N TYR A 141 11.87 5.51 4.99
CA TYR A 141 10.63 4.81 4.63
C TYR A 141 10.91 3.52 3.85
N GLY A 142 11.65 3.62 2.75
CA GLY A 142 12.04 2.44 1.95
C GLY A 142 12.82 1.41 2.80
N ARG A 143 13.65 1.89 3.72
CA ARG A 143 14.40 1.02 4.62
C ARG A 143 13.49 0.28 5.60
N THR A 144 12.43 0.91 6.15
CA THR A 144 11.46 0.17 6.98
C THR A 144 10.77 -0.94 6.19
N LYS A 145 10.42 -0.68 4.92
CA LYS A 145 9.82 -1.71 4.06
C LYS A 145 10.79 -2.86 3.80
N LEU A 146 12.04 -2.55 3.46
CA LEU A 146 13.08 -3.57 3.21
C LEU A 146 13.36 -4.40 4.47
N MET A 147 13.51 -3.76 5.64
CA MET A 147 13.71 -4.48 6.91
C MET A 147 12.55 -5.44 7.20
N ILE A 148 11.31 -5.04 6.94
CA ILE A 148 10.15 -5.92 7.13
C ILE A 148 10.19 -7.10 6.15
N GLU A 149 10.58 -6.88 4.89
CA GLU A 149 10.78 -7.99 3.93
C GLU A 149 11.81 -9.01 4.43
N GLU A 150 12.95 -8.53 4.93
CA GLU A 150 14.01 -9.36 5.48
C GLU A 150 13.55 -10.13 6.73
N ILE A 151 12.86 -9.46 7.65
CA ILE A 151 12.27 -10.08 8.86
C ILE A 151 11.30 -11.20 8.48
N LEU A 152 10.39 -10.94 7.53
CA LEU A 152 9.42 -11.94 7.06
C LEU A 152 10.12 -13.15 6.41
N ALA A 153 11.16 -12.91 5.61
CA ALA A 153 11.95 -13.97 5.01
C ALA A 153 12.67 -14.84 6.07
N ASP A 154 13.25 -14.21 7.10
CA ASP A 154 13.90 -14.91 8.20
C ASP A 154 12.88 -15.71 9.03
N MET A 155 11.70 -15.15 9.31
CA MET A 155 10.63 -15.85 10.04
C MET A 155 10.11 -17.06 9.27
N VAL A 156 9.85 -16.93 7.98
CA VAL A 156 9.40 -18.05 7.12
C VAL A 156 10.45 -19.15 7.08
N LYS A 157 11.75 -18.79 7.00
CA LYS A 157 12.84 -19.75 7.03
C LYS A 157 12.99 -20.45 8.37
N ALA A 158 12.80 -19.73 9.47
CA ALA A 158 12.93 -20.27 10.83
C ALA A 158 11.76 -21.16 11.24
N THR A 159 10.55 -20.78 10.83
CA THR A 159 9.29 -21.47 11.21
C THR A 159 8.38 -21.68 9.99
N PRO A 160 8.78 -22.55 9.06
CA PRO A 160 8.10 -22.70 7.78
C PRO A 160 6.63 -23.10 7.89
N ASP A 161 6.25 -23.86 8.90
CA ASP A 161 4.86 -24.28 9.10
C ASP A 161 3.95 -23.21 9.74
N GLN A 162 4.52 -22.08 10.15
CA GLN A 162 3.81 -21.05 10.91
C GLN A 162 3.55 -19.76 10.14
N LEU A 163 4.27 -19.50 9.04
CA LEU A 163 4.12 -18.29 8.27
C LEU A 163 4.37 -18.54 6.78
N SER A 164 3.49 -18.00 5.95
CA SER A 164 3.68 -17.79 4.51
C SER A 164 3.40 -16.35 4.18
N ALA A 165 4.29 -15.70 3.41
CA ALA A 165 4.21 -14.28 3.14
C ALA A 165 4.32 -13.95 1.65
N VAL A 166 3.49 -13.02 1.18
CA VAL A 166 3.64 -12.36 -0.12
C VAL A 166 3.97 -10.90 0.11
N LEU A 167 5.06 -10.44 -0.50
CA LEU A 167 5.60 -9.10 -0.37
C LEU A 167 5.24 -8.34 -1.65
N LEU A 168 4.21 -7.50 -1.61
CA LEU A 168 3.74 -6.77 -2.78
C LEU A 168 4.47 -5.43 -2.88
N ARG A 169 5.42 -5.34 -3.82
CA ARG A 169 6.22 -4.13 -4.08
C ARG A 169 5.45 -3.20 -5.00
N TYR A 170 4.76 -2.21 -4.43
CA TYR A 170 3.97 -1.26 -5.19
C TYR A 170 4.84 -0.27 -5.94
N PHE A 171 4.46 -0.02 -7.20
CA PHE A 171 4.85 1.17 -7.92
C PHE A 171 3.90 2.33 -7.54
N ASN A 172 3.49 3.18 -8.45
CA ASN A 172 2.71 4.36 -8.10
C ASN A 172 1.21 4.13 -8.31
N PRO A 173 0.42 3.87 -7.25
CA PRO A 173 -1.02 3.74 -7.40
C PRO A 173 -1.66 5.06 -7.82
N ALA A 174 -2.60 5.00 -8.75
CA ALA A 174 -3.36 6.15 -9.24
C ALA A 174 -4.79 5.74 -9.59
N GLY A 175 -5.68 6.71 -9.73
CA GLY A 175 -7.08 6.48 -10.07
C GLY A 175 -7.99 6.39 -8.86
N ALA A 176 -9.22 5.98 -9.10
CA ALA A 176 -10.28 5.85 -8.11
C ALA A 176 -11.24 4.72 -8.54
N HIS A 177 -12.14 4.34 -7.66
CA HIS A 177 -13.23 3.43 -7.99
C HIS A 177 -14.20 4.08 -8.99
N GLU A 178 -14.73 3.31 -9.92
CA GLU A 178 -15.64 3.81 -10.98
C GLU A 178 -16.90 4.50 -10.47
N SER A 179 -17.38 4.13 -9.27
CA SER A 179 -18.50 4.80 -8.61
C SER A 179 -18.25 6.25 -8.24
N GLY A 180 -16.98 6.70 -8.21
CA GLY A 180 -16.58 8.01 -7.70
C GLY A 180 -16.72 8.20 -6.18
N LEU A 181 -17.13 7.17 -5.44
CA LEU A 181 -17.38 7.26 -3.99
C LEU A 181 -16.10 7.15 -3.15
N ILE A 182 -15.10 6.39 -3.63
CA ILE A 182 -13.80 6.23 -2.97
C ILE A 182 -12.66 6.58 -3.92
N GLY A 183 -11.59 7.17 -3.38
CA GLY A 183 -10.43 7.61 -4.12
C GLY A 183 -9.34 8.10 -3.16
N GLU A 184 -8.32 8.76 -3.69
CA GLU A 184 -7.23 9.32 -2.89
C GLU A 184 -7.62 10.72 -2.38
N ASP A 185 -7.95 10.83 -1.08
CA ASP A 185 -8.32 12.07 -0.41
C ASP A 185 -7.45 12.24 0.85
N PRO A 186 -6.22 12.74 0.71
CA PRO A 186 -5.32 12.93 1.84
C PRO A 186 -5.82 14.06 2.74
N SER A 187 -5.81 13.83 4.06
CA SER A 187 -6.20 14.82 5.08
C SER A 187 -5.19 15.96 5.24
N ALA A 188 -3.94 15.75 4.80
CA ALA A 188 -2.84 16.71 4.85
C ALA A 188 -2.38 17.10 3.42
N ILE A 189 -1.19 17.72 3.30
CA ILE A 189 -0.57 18.02 2.01
C ILE A 189 -0.36 16.71 1.25
N PRO A 190 -0.85 16.60 -0.01
CA PRO A 190 -0.67 15.39 -0.81
C PRO A 190 0.81 15.05 -1.02
N ASN A 191 1.11 13.75 -1.01
CA ASN A 191 2.46 13.25 -1.36
C ASN A 191 2.51 12.62 -2.75
N ASN A 192 1.35 12.37 -3.37
CA ASN A 192 1.23 11.78 -4.70
C ASN A 192 0.78 12.82 -5.73
N LEU A 193 1.13 12.60 -7.00
CA LEU A 193 0.83 13.53 -8.09
C LEU A 193 -0.68 13.70 -8.31
N MET A 194 -1.45 12.61 -8.33
CA MET A 194 -2.88 12.66 -8.71
C MET A 194 -3.74 13.56 -7.82
N PRO A 195 -3.62 13.57 -6.48
CA PRO A 195 -4.33 14.54 -5.66
C PRO A 195 -3.99 16.00 -5.99
N TYR A 196 -2.73 16.31 -6.33
CA TYR A 196 -2.38 17.66 -6.77
C TYR A 196 -3.09 18.04 -8.07
N VAL A 197 -3.07 17.14 -9.06
CA VAL A 197 -3.74 17.35 -10.36
C VAL A 197 -5.24 17.56 -10.16
N THR A 198 -5.91 16.68 -9.42
CA THR A 198 -7.36 16.76 -9.20
C THR A 198 -7.76 17.99 -8.37
N GLN A 199 -7.00 18.34 -7.33
CA GLN A 199 -7.24 19.54 -6.52
C GLN A 199 -7.07 20.82 -7.33
N THR A 200 -6.11 20.87 -8.27
CA THR A 200 -5.93 21.97 -9.19
C THR A 200 -7.09 22.04 -10.20
N ALA A 201 -7.49 20.90 -10.75
CA ALA A 201 -8.57 20.84 -11.73
C ALA A 201 -9.92 21.36 -11.17
N ILE A 202 -10.22 21.10 -9.89
CA ILE A 202 -11.43 21.59 -9.22
C ILE A 202 -11.27 22.98 -8.56
N GLY A 203 -10.12 23.65 -8.76
CA GLY A 203 -9.84 24.99 -8.25
C GLY A 203 -9.52 25.08 -6.74
N LYS A 204 -9.26 23.96 -6.06
CA LYS A 204 -8.76 23.97 -4.67
C LYS A 204 -7.30 24.47 -4.59
N ARG A 205 -6.54 24.36 -5.69
CA ARG A 205 -5.17 24.87 -5.83
C ARG A 205 -5.11 25.78 -7.04
N GLU A 206 -4.30 26.82 -6.93
CA GLU A 206 -4.15 27.84 -7.95
C GLU A 206 -3.42 27.31 -9.19
N CYS A 207 -2.37 26.51 -8.96
CA CYS A 207 -1.57 25.90 -10.02
C CYS A 207 -0.97 24.57 -9.59
N LEU A 208 -0.52 23.80 -10.57
CA LEU A 208 0.29 22.61 -10.39
C LEU A 208 1.76 22.97 -10.62
N SER A 209 2.62 22.66 -9.64
CA SER A 209 4.07 22.85 -9.78
C SER A 209 4.70 21.58 -10.33
N VAL A 210 5.46 21.71 -11.41
CA VAL A 210 6.32 20.65 -11.95
C VAL A 210 7.73 20.90 -11.44
N PHE A 211 8.29 19.93 -10.70
CA PHE A 211 9.63 20.05 -10.13
C PHE A 211 10.63 19.29 -11.01
N GLY A 212 11.64 20.02 -11.49
CA GLY A 212 12.65 19.53 -12.40
C GLY A 212 12.21 19.60 -13.86
N GLY A 213 13.16 19.74 -14.74
CA GLY A 213 13.02 19.79 -16.18
C GLY A 213 14.33 19.37 -16.83
N ASP A 214 15.24 18.81 -16.01
CA ASP A 214 16.63 18.49 -16.33
C ASP A 214 17.01 17.03 -16.01
N TYR A 215 16.02 16.18 -15.72
CA TYR A 215 16.24 14.74 -15.60
C TYR A 215 16.60 14.14 -16.97
N ASP A 216 17.44 13.11 -16.96
CA ASP A 216 17.76 12.31 -18.16
C ASP A 216 16.57 11.44 -18.57
N THR A 217 15.51 12.07 -19.06
CA THR A 217 14.24 11.48 -19.48
C THR A 217 13.74 12.15 -20.76
N VAL A 218 12.76 11.57 -21.44
CA VAL A 218 12.27 12.04 -22.75
C VAL A 218 11.81 13.51 -22.73
N ASP A 219 11.28 13.99 -21.60
CA ASP A 219 10.75 15.36 -21.44
C ASP A 219 11.36 16.12 -20.28
N GLY A 220 12.44 15.58 -19.70
CA GLY A 220 13.16 16.19 -18.58
C GLY A 220 12.46 16.06 -17.24
N THR A 221 11.26 15.46 -17.17
CA THR A 221 10.52 15.27 -15.92
C THR A 221 10.67 13.86 -15.35
N GLY A 222 10.24 13.62 -14.10
CA GLY A 222 10.29 12.32 -13.48
C GLY A 222 9.43 11.28 -14.21
N VAL A 223 9.96 10.07 -14.40
CA VAL A 223 9.22 8.93 -14.99
C VAL A 223 8.83 7.97 -13.89
N ARG A 224 7.56 7.56 -13.86
CA ARG A 224 7.01 6.63 -12.89
C ARG A 224 6.13 5.58 -13.58
N ASP A 225 6.12 4.36 -13.04
CA ASP A 225 5.15 3.35 -13.40
C ASP A 225 3.88 3.57 -12.57
N TYR A 226 2.78 3.88 -13.24
CA TYR A 226 1.48 4.12 -12.59
C TYR A 226 0.56 2.93 -12.80
N ILE A 227 0.19 2.27 -11.71
CA ILE A 227 -0.80 1.20 -11.70
C ILE A 227 -2.16 1.73 -11.25
N HIS A 228 -3.25 1.29 -11.86
CA HIS A 228 -4.58 1.65 -11.40
C HIS A 228 -4.86 1.02 -10.03
N VAL A 229 -5.44 1.80 -9.09
CA VAL A 229 -5.67 1.35 -7.71
C VAL A 229 -6.53 0.09 -7.62
N MET A 230 -7.48 -0.11 -8.56
CA MET A 230 -8.28 -1.34 -8.61
C MET A 230 -7.46 -2.55 -9.06
N ASP A 231 -6.49 -2.39 -9.97
CA ASP A 231 -5.61 -3.48 -10.37
C ASP A 231 -4.64 -3.85 -9.24
N LEU A 232 -4.15 -2.83 -8.51
CA LEU A 232 -3.37 -3.05 -7.30
C LEU A 232 -4.21 -3.78 -6.23
N ALA A 233 -5.49 -3.42 -6.05
CA ALA A 233 -6.39 -4.10 -5.13
C ALA A 233 -6.64 -5.56 -5.53
N ARG A 234 -6.84 -5.84 -6.84
CA ARG A 234 -6.94 -7.21 -7.36
C ARG A 234 -5.65 -8.01 -7.12
N GLY A 235 -4.48 -7.38 -7.22
CA GLY A 235 -3.21 -8.01 -6.89
C GLY A 235 -3.15 -8.55 -5.45
N HIS A 236 -3.86 -7.93 -4.50
CA HIS A 236 -3.97 -8.44 -3.12
C HIS A 236 -4.89 -9.67 -3.03
N LEU A 237 -6.00 -9.66 -3.77
CA LEU A 237 -6.86 -10.84 -3.87
C LEU A 237 -6.10 -12.02 -4.46
N GLU A 238 -5.35 -11.82 -5.53
CA GLU A 238 -4.55 -12.87 -6.15
C GLU A 238 -3.42 -13.36 -5.22
N ALA A 239 -2.84 -12.48 -4.42
CA ALA A 239 -1.86 -12.87 -3.41
C ALA A 239 -2.47 -13.77 -2.31
N LEU A 240 -3.71 -13.49 -1.87
CA LEU A 240 -4.43 -14.37 -0.94
C LEU A 240 -4.76 -15.72 -1.59
N ASN A 241 -5.35 -15.71 -2.80
CA ASN A 241 -5.67 -16.93 -3.54
C ASN A 241 -4.42 -17.80 -3.75
N TRP A 242 -3.28 -17.17 -4.04
CA TRP A 242 -2.01 -17.88 -4.20
C TRP A 242 -1.54 -18.52 -2.89
N LEU A 243 -1.61 -17.80 -1.77
CA LEU A 243 -1.27 -18.33 -0.44
C LEU A 243 -2.17 -19.51 -0.04
N GLU A 244 -3.43 -19.48 -0.42
CA GLU A 244 -4.37 -20.59 -0.16
C GLU A 244 -4.09 -21.80 -1.06
N SER A 245 -3.75 -21.59 -2.33
CA SER A 245 -3.50 -22.67 -3.31
C SER A 245 -2.17 -23.38 -3.07
N GLU A 246 -1.13 -22.65 -2.63
CA GLU A 246 0.22 -23.15 -2.37
C GLU A 246 0.39 -23.61 -0.90
N ALA A 247 -0.70 -23.87 -0.20
CA ALA A 247 -0.76 -24.19 1.23
C ALA A 247 0.11 -25.42 1.69
N THR A 248 0.82 -26.06 0.77
CA THR A 248 1.70 -27.18 1.05
C THR A 248 3.18 -26.83 1.23
N ALA A 249 3.61 -25.63 0.83
CA ALA A 249 5.00 -25.19 0.96
C ALA A 249 5.08 -23.78 1.56
N PRO A 250 5.79 -23.60 2.67
CA PRO A 250 6.03 -22.27 3.25
C PRO A 250 6.81 -21.41 2.26
N CYS A 251 6.38 -20.17 2.11
CA CYS A 251 7.00 -19.27 1.14
C CYS A 251 7.08 -17.83 1.62
N CYS A 252 8.14 -17.15 1.22
CA CYS A 252 8.23 -15.71 1.27
C CYS A 252 8.55 -15.20 -0.14
N LYS A 253 7.54 -14.65 -0.83
CA LYS A 253 7.64 -14.29 -2.24
C LYS A 253 7.42 -12.80 -2.47
N ALA A 254 8.41 -12.12 -3.04
CA ALA A 254 8.24 -10.77 -3.52
C ALA A 254 7.59 -10.76 -4.91
N VAL A 255 6.69 -9.81 -5.13
CA VAL A 255 5.98 -9.59 -6.41
C VAL A 255 5.84 -8.08 -6.66
N ASN A 256 6.25 -7.65 -7.84
CA ASN A 256 6.08 -6.27 -8.29
C ASN A 256 4.63 -6.02 -8.72
N LEU A 257 4.01 -4.97 -8.17
CA LEU A 257 2.72 -4.47 -8.63
C LEU A 257 2.91 -3.16 -9.38
N GLY A 258 3.08 -3.27 -10.69
CA GLY A 258 3.24 -2.20 -11.66
C GLY A 258 2.76 -2.64 -13.02
N THR A 259 2.86 -1.75 -14.02
CA THR A 259 2.47 -2.02 -15.41
C THR A 259 3.67 -2.42 -16.28
N GLY A 260 4.89 -2.26 -15.77
CA GLY A 260 6.13 -2.41 -16.52
C GLY A 260 6.38 -1.26 -17.52
N GLN A 261 5.56 -0.20 -17.48
CA GLN A 261 5.67 0.95 -18.40
C GLN A 261 5.79 2.26 -17.62
N GLY A 262 6.95 2.89 -17.76
CA GLY A 262 7.17 4.25 -17.24
C GLY A 262 6.37 5.29 -18.03
N ARG A 263 5.81 6.27 -17.32
CA ARG A 263 5.17 7.47 -17.89
C ARG A 263 5.72 8.70 -17.21
N SER A 264 6.04 9.72 -18.01
CA SER A 264 6.51 10.99 -17.48
C SER A 264 5.38 11.75 -16.76
N GLU A 265 5.76 12.53 -15.76
CA GLU A 265 4.84 13.35 -15.00
C GLU A 265 4.19 14.42 -15.89
N GLU A 266 4.95 15.07 -16.79
CA GLU A 266 4.43 16.07 -17.73
C GLU A 266 3.37 15.50 -18.68
N ARG A 267 3.53 14.29 -19.15
CA ARG A 267 2.58 13.64 -20.07
C ARG A 267 1.20 13.44 -19.46
N ARG A 268 1.11 13.30 -18.14
CA ARG A 268 -0.18 13.26 -17.41
C ARG A 268 -0.74 14.63 -17.12
N VAL A 269 0.11 15.57 -16.72
CA VAL A 269 -0.25 16.94 -16.42
C VAL A 269 -0.62 17.72 -17.70
N GLY A 270 0.15 17.57 -18.77
CA GLY A 270 0.01 18.35 -20.00
C GLY A 270 -1.28 18.13 -20.78
N LYS A 271 -1.92 16.97 -20.67
CA LYS A 271 -3.22 16.71 -21.33
C LYS A 271 -4.39 17.42 -20.63
N GLU A 272 -4.31 17.63 -19.34
CA GLU A 272 -5.40 18.19 -18.52
C GLU A 272 -5.27 19.73 -18.37
N CYS A 273 -4.05 20.25 -18.34
CA CYS A 273 -3.81 21.68 -18.16
C CYS A 273 -3.83 22.49 -19.47
N ARG A 274 -3.44 21.92 -20.62
CA ARG A 274 -3.46 22.63 -21.91
C ARG A 274 -4.85 23.00 -22.42
N SER A 275 -5.91 22.35 -21.92
CA SER A 275 -7.29 22.69 -22.30
C SER A 275 -7.84 23.96 -21.68
N ARG A 276 -7.11 24.61 -20.76
CA ARG A 276 -7.52 25.89 -20.12
C ARG A 276 -6.72 27.12 -20.60
N TRP A 277 -5.76 26.94 -21.51
CA TRP A 277 -4.91 28.05 -22.02
C TRP A 277 -5.11 28.34 -23.52
N SER A 278 -6.21 27.87 -24.11
CA SER A 278 -6.64 28.26 -25.47
C SER A 278 -7.95 29.00 -25.45
#